data_b64f79ce93b4b97a144875818a634454
#
_entry.id   b64f79ce93b4b97a144875818a634454
#
_cell.length_a   1.000
_cell.length_b   1.000
_cell.length_c   1.000
_cell.angle_alpha   90.00
_cell.angle_beta   90.00
_cell.angle_gamma   90.00
#
_symmetry.space_group_name_H-M   'P 1'
#
loop_
_entity.id
_entity.type
_entity.pdbx_description
1 polymer ?
#
loop_
_entity_poly.entity_id
_entity_poly.type
_entity_poly.pdbx_seq_one_letter_code
_entity_poly.pdbx_strand_id
1 'polypeptide(L)'
;MRKDQISRNLEVKNKLILPFKDKTVLETTIDNTLSADIDECIVVLGHYSDEIMEAISNNYEDSVKFIINDPCDVGLSTSLYNGLSNITSDFALCVTGDQPTVSTETFNNMINVLEKCENPFNTISILRRRKTGLLDTAEGLGMPFVAPRENLMKYLENEDDNLNPILRKIFADGYTFYGIEEKNKKELLNINHYDDYLDVIK
;
A
#
# COMPACT_ATOMS: atom_id res chain seq x y z
N MET A 1 -0.98 7.29 40.16
CA MET A 1 -1.30 6.18 39.25
C MET A 1 -0.76 6.55 37.88
N ARG A 2 0.18 5.78 37.35
CA ARG A 2 0.99 6.12 36.20
C ARG A 2 0.16 5.98 34.92
N LYS A 3 0.19 7.01 34.04
CA LYS A 3 -0.41 7.00 32.70
C LYS A 3 0.11 5.86 31.81
N ASP A 4 1.24 5.27 32.15
CA ASP A 4 1.95 4.25 31.38
C ASP A 4 1.37 2.82 31.48
N GLN A 5 0.38 2.60 32.37
CA GLN A 5 -0.24 1.27 32.52
C GLN A 5 -1.55 1.09 31.74
N ILE A 6 -2.16 2.17 31.24
CA ILE A 6 -3.41 2.09 30.48
C ILE A 6 -3.15 1.81 29.00
N SER A 7 -2.01 2.22 28.47
CA SER A 7 -1.64 2.03 27.05
C SER A 7 -1.22 0.59 26.67
N ARG A 8 -0.97 -0.28 27.65
CA ARG A 8 -0.49 -1.66 27.38
C ARG A 8 -1.56 -2.73 27.26
N ASN A 9 -2.84 -2.41 27.49
CA ASN A 9 -3.94 -3.40 27.52
C ASN A 9 -5.05 -3.16 26.47
N LEU A 10 -4.89 -2.24 25.55
CA LEU A 10 -5.71 -2.19 24.34
C LEU A 10 -4.94 -2.96 23.26
N GLU A 11 -5.08 -4.28 23.24
CA GLU A 11 -4.85 -5.06 22.02
C GLU A 11 -5.83 -4.53 20.97
N VAL A 12 -5.33 -3.66 20.12
CA VAL A 12 -6.07 -3.23 18.93
C VAL A 12 -6.12 -4.43 18.00
N LYS A 13 -7.20 -5.21 18.08
CA LYS A 13 -7.38 -6.43 17.31
C LYS A 13 -7.28 -6.16 15.81
N ASN A 14 -7.76 -5.00 15.34
CA ASN A 14 -7.72 -4.64 13.95
C ASN A 14 -7.45 -3.13 13.77
N LYS A 15 -6.24 -2.79 13.36
CA LYS A 15 -5.80 -1.40 13.15
C LYS A 15 -6.52 -0.71 11.99
N LEU A 16 -7.03 -1.49 11.01
CA LEU A 16 -7.63 -0.96 9.78
C LEU A 16 -9.00 -0.31 10.02
N ILE A 17 -9.72 -0.76 11.05
CA ILE A 17 -11.02 -0.20 11.44
C ILE A 17 -10.94 0.84 12.57
N LEU A 18 -9.73 1.23 12.98
CA LEU A 18 -9.57 2.33 13.93
C LEU A 18 -10.11 3.64 13.35
N PRO A 19 -10.77 4.48 14.16
CA PRO A 19 -11.25 5.78 13.71
C PRO A 19 -10.12 6.68 13.21
N PHE A 20 -10.27 7.26 12.03
CA PHE A 20 -9.36 8.25 11.48
C PHE A 20 -10.18 9.41 10.89
N LYS A 21 -10.22 10.56 11.59
CA LYS A 21 -11.17 11.66 11.34
C LYS A 21 -12.61 11.16 11.47
N ASP A 22 -13.38 11.25 10.40
CA ASP A 22 -14.78 10.83 10.28
C ASP A 22 -14.98 9.44 9.69
N LYS A 23 -13.89 8.74 9.36
CA LYS A 23 -13.88 7.40 8.75
C LYS A 23 -12.96 6.46 9.53
N THR A 24 -12.73 5.27 8.99
CA THR A 24 -11.69 4.36 9.48
C THR A 24 -10.35 4.60 8.76
N VAL A 25 -9.28 4.02 9.30
CA VAL A 25 -7.94 4.02 8.67
C VAL A 25 -8.02 3.48 7.24
N LEU A 26 -8.68 2.33 7.06
CA LEU A 26 -8.79 1.70 5.75
C LEU A 26 -9.66 2.50 4.78
N GLU A 27 -10.83 3.00 5.22
CA GLU A 27 -11.70 3.84 4.39
C GLU A 27 -10.96 5.09 3.89
N THR A 28 -10.20 5.73 4.77
CA THR A 28 -9.40 6.90 4.36
C THR A 28 -8.34 6.55 3.33
N THR A 29 -7.68 5.39 3.47
CA THR A 29 -6.71 4.91 2.49
C THR A 29 -7.38 4.60 1.16
N ILE A 30 -8.55 3.93 1.17
CA ILE A 30 -9.35 3.63 -0.03
C ILE A 30 -9.77 4.93 -0.73
N ASP A 31 -10.31 5.90 0.00
CA ASP A 31 -10.76 7.18 -0.56
C ASP A 31 -9.63 7.95 -1.23
N ASN A 32 -8.46 8.02 -0.59
CA ASN A 32 -7.29 8.68 -1.16
C ASN A 32 -6.82 7.97 -2.45
N THR A 33 -6.95 6.64 -2.49
CA THR A 33 -6.61 5.82 -3.65
C THR A 33 -7.63 6.00 -4.77
N LEU A 34 -8.93 5.91 -4.48
CA LEU A 34 -10.01 6.10 -5.45
C LEU A 34 -10.05 7.52 -6.04
N SER A 35 -9.53 8.51 -5.30
CA SER A 35 -9.41 9.88 -5.77
C SER A 35 -8.19 10.12 -6.66
N ALA A 36 -7.28 9.14 -6.78
CA ALA A 36 -6.15 9.19 -7.71
C ALA A 36 -6.60 8.82 -9.13
N ASP A 37 -5.71 9.06 -10.08
CA ASP A 37 -5.94 8.76 -11.52
C ASP A 37 -5.78 7.27 -11.80
N ILE A 38 -6.79 6.49 -11.39
CA ILE A 38 -6.86 5.03 -11.52
C ILE A 38 -8.19 4.60 -12.16
N ASP A 39 -8.18 3.50 -12.90
CA ASP A 39 -9.35 2.95 -13.57
C ASP A 39 -10.13 1.97 -12.70
N GLU A 40 -9.46 1.23 -11.82
CA GLU A 40 -10.06 0.18 -11.00
C GLU A 40 -9.37 0.09 -9.64
N CYS A 41 -10.09 -0.36 -8.61
CA CYS A 41 -9.56 -0.54 -7.26
C CYS A 41 -9.88 -1.94 -6.73
N ILE A 42 -8.85 -2.66 -6.31
CA ILE A 42 -8.96 -3.98 -5.67
C ILE A 42 -8.46 -3.88 -4.23
N VAL A 43 -9.24 -4.34 -3.29
CA VAL A 43 -8.84 -4.49 -1.89
C VAL A 43 -8.71 -5.97 -1.56
N VAL A 44 -7.50 -6.40 -1.21
CA VAL A 44 -7.22 -7.77 -0.80
C VAL A 44 -7.23 -7.85 0.73
N LEU A 45 -8.06 -8.72 1.26
CA LEU A 45 -8.22 -8.95 2.69
C LEU A 45 -7.69 -10.34 3.08
N GLY A 46 -7.05 -10.41 4.24
CA GLY A 46 -6.62 -11.66 4.86
C GLY A 46 -7.31 -11.85 6.21
N HIS A 47 -6.55 -11.81 7.30
CA HIS A 47 -7.10 -11.89 8.65
C HIS A 47 -8.13 -10.79 8.91
N TYR A 48 -9.16 -11.12 9.69
CA TYR A 48 -10.27 -10.22 10.05
C TYR A 48 -11.11 -9.72 8.86
N SER A 49 -11.11 -10.44 7.73
CA SER A 49 -11.87 -10.06 6.54
C SER A 49 -13.35 -9.79 6.83
N ASP A 50 -13.99 -10.66 7.62
CA ASP A 50 -15.43 -10.51 7.95
C ASP A 50 -15.68 -9.22 8.75
N GLU A 51 -14.85 -8.94 9.76
CA GLU A 51 -14.96 -7.73 10.59
C GLU A 51 -14.72 -6.46 9.76
N ILE A 52 -13.75 -6.50 8.85
CA ILE A 52 -13.47 -5.39 7.93
C ILE A 52 -14.64 -5.21 6.96
N MET A 53 -15.11 -6.27 6.33
CA MET A 53 -16.23 -6.21 5.39
C MET A 53 -17.51 -5.67 6.04
N GLU A 54 -17.84 -6.12 7.26
CA GLU A 54 -18.97 -5.58 8.02
C GLU A 54 -18.84 -4.08 8.27
N ALA A 55 -17.62 -3.60 8.54
CA ALA A 55 -17.38 -2.20 8.85
C ALA A 55 -17.46 -1.27 7.63
N ILE A 56 -17.04 -1.71 6.43
CA ILE A 56 -16.80 -0.79 5.32
C ILE A 56 -17.49 -1.16 3.98
N SER A 57 -17.92 -2.42 3.78
CA SER A 57 -18.34 -2.91 2.45
C SER A 57 -19.46 -2.09 1.81
N ASN A 58 -20.48 -1.71 2.59
CA ASN A 58 -21.63 -0.96 2.10
C ASN A 58 -21.28 0.41 1.50
N ASN A 59 -20.11 0.95 1.84
CA ASN A 59 -19.66 2.26 1.35
C ASN A 59 -18.95 2.16 -0.01
N TYR A 60 -18.57 0.96 -0.47
CA TYR A 60 -17.69 0.76 -1.61
C TYR A 60 -18.15 -0.30 -2.61
N GLU A 61 -19.41 -0.79 -2.53
CA GLU A 61 -19.94 -1.89 -3.37
C GLU A 61 -19.74 -1.65 -4.87
N ASP A 62 -19.88 -0.41 -5.33
CA ASP A 62 -19.81 -0.07 -6.75
C ASP A 62 -18.41 0.38 -7.21
N SER A 63 -17.50 0.66 -6.30
CA SER A 63 -16.21 1.31 -6.61
C SER A 63 -14.98 0.45 -6.29
N VAL A 64 -15.13 -0.59 -5.48
CA VAL A 64 -14.05 -1.46 -5.02
C VAL A 64 -14.43 -2.93 -5.18
N LYS A 65 -13.53 -3.70 -5.78
CA LYS A 65 -13.62 -5.15 -5.77
C LYS A 65 -12.86 -5.71 -4.57
N PHE A 66 -13.57 -6.38 -3.66
CA PHE A 66 -12.95 -7.06 -2.54
C PHE A 66 -12.55 -8.50 -2.90
N ILE A 67 -11.36 -8.91 -2.48
CA ILE A 67 -10.83 -10.26 -2.62
C ILE A 67 -10.39 -10.73 -1.25
N ILE A 68 -10.78 -11.94 -0.88
CA ILE A 68 -10.37 -12.57 0.38
C ILE A 68 -9.33 -13.62 0.06
N ASN A 69 -8.17 -13.55 0.72
CA ASN A 69 -7.15 -14.59 0.63
C ASN A 69 -7.64 -15.91 1.24
N ASP A 70 -7.36 -17.00 0.55
CA ASP A 70 -7.59 -18.36 1.03
C ASP A 70 -6.33 -19.21 0.76
N PRO A 71 -5.58 -19.63 1.80
CA PRO A 71 -5.77 -19.30 3.23
C PRO A 71 -5.55 -17.81 3.55
N CYS A 72 -6.13 -17.33 4.67
CA CYS A 72 -6.09 -15.91 5.05
C CYS A 72 -4.72 -15.43 5.57
N ASP A 73 -3.82 -16.34 5.92
CA ASP A 73 -2.51 -16.11 6.55
C ASP A 73 -1.33 -16.16 5.57
N VAL A 74 -1.61 -15.92 4.28
CA VAL A 74 -0.57 -15.81 3.26
C VAL A 74 0.31 -14.56 3.46
N GLY A 75 1.54 -14.62 2.95
CA GLY A 75 2.47 -13.49 2.98
C GLY A 75 2.03 -12.32 2.09
N LEU A 76 2.73 -11.20 2.26
CA LEU A 76 2.40 -9.96 1.55
C LEU A 76 2.56 -10.11 0.03
N SER A 77 3.57 -10.84 -0.43
CA SER A 77 3.81 -11.12 -1.87
C SER A 77 2.66 -11.90 -2.49
N THR A 78 2.15 -12.94 -1.82
CA THR A 78 0.99 -13.71 -2.27
C THR A 78 -0.28 -12.85 -2.29
N SER A 79 -0.53 -12.05 -1.25
CA SER A 79 -1.66 -11.11 -1.23
C SER A 79 -1.60 -10.13 -2.40
N LEU A 80 -0.41 -9.60 -2.69
CA LEU A 80 -0.21 -8.68 -3.81
C LEU A 80 -0.42 -9.37 -5.15
N TYR A 81 0.09 -10.60 -5.32
CA TYR A 81 -0.14 -11.42 -6.52
C TYR A 81 -1.64 -11.67 -6.76
N ASN A 82 -2.39 -12.01 -5.69
CA ASN A 82 -3.83 -12.22 -5.77
C ASN A 82 -4.57 -10.95 -6.22
N GLY A 83 -4.19 -9.78 -5.70
CA GLY A 83 -4.74 -8.50 -6.14
C GLY A 83 -4.44 -8.23 -7.62
N LEU A 84 -3.19 -8.33 -8.02
CA LEU A 84 -2.72 -8.11 -9.40
C LEU A 84 -3.36 -9.05 -10.43
N SER A 85 -3.67 -10.29 -10.03
CA SER A 85 -4.35 -11.25 -10.90
C SER A 85 -5.79 -10.88 -11.21
N ASN A 86 -6.35 -9.91 -10.50
CA ASN A 86 -7.73 -9.48 -10.61
C ASN A 86 -7.92 -8.09 -11.24
N ILE A 87 -6.86 -7.42 -11.64
CA ILE A 87 -6.88 -6.18 -12.41
C ILE A 87 -6.57 -6.44 -13.89
N THR A 88 -6.99 -5.53 -14.75
CA THR A 88 -6.80 -5.62 -16.21
C THR A 88 -5.81 -4.59 -16.74
N SER A 89 -5.54 -3.55 -15.96
CA SER A 89 -4.63 -2.45 -16.31
C SER A 89 -3.17 -2.92 -16.46
N ASP A 90 -2.40 -2.26 -17.32
CA ASP A 90 -0.99 -2.58 -17.56
C ASP A 90 -0.09 -2.21 -16.39
N PHE A 91 -0.52 -1.23 -15.59
CA PHE A 91 0.20 -0.74 -14.41
C PHE A 91 -0.64 -0.87 -13.15
N ALA A 92 0.01 -1.04 -12.03
CA ALA A 92 -0.64 -1.16 -10.72
C ALA A 92 -0.03 -0.20 -9.70
N LEU A 93 -0.87 0.61 -9.07
CA LEU A 93 -0.56 1.34 -7.83
C LEU A 93 -0.79 0.39 -6.66
N CYS A 94 0.28 -0.01 -5.99
CA CYS A 94 0.26 -0.92 -4.85
C CYS A 94 0.34 -0.14 -3.54
N VAL A 95 -0.68 -0.27 -2.69
CA VAL A 95 -0.83 0.48 -1.43
C VAL A 95 -1.12 -0.49 -0.28
N THR A 96 -0.63 -0.19 0.93
CA THR A 96 -1.06 -0.90 2.14
C THR A 96 -2.20 -0.16 2.83
N GLY A 97 -3.18 -0.90 3.34
CA GLY A 97 -4.39 -0.32 3.96
C GLY A 97 -4.16 0.50 5.24
N ASP A 98 -2.95 0.48 5.78
CA ASP A 98 -2.55 1.15 7.01
C ASP A 98 -1.79 2.48 6.81
N GLN A 99 -1.93 3.09 5.63
CA GLN A 99 -1.29 4.34 5.24
C GLN A 99 -2.30 5.47 4.93
N PRO A 100 -3.19 5.85 5.85
CA PRO A 100 -4.28 6.82 5.59
C PRO A 100 -3.80 8.24 5.33
N THR A 101 -2.52 8.51 5.54
CA THR A 101 -1.92 9.84 5.38
C THR A 101 -1.30 10.08 4.01
N VAL A 102 -1.12 9.04 3.20
CA VAL A 102 -0.62 9.22 1.83
C VAL A 102 -1.70 9.89 1.00
N SER A 103 -1.36 11.04 0.44
CA SER A 103 -2.32 11.88 -0.29
C SER A 103 -2.54 11.39 -1.73
N THR A 104 -3.72 11.68 -2.27
CA THR A 104 -4.04 11.53 -3.69
C THR A 104 -3.00 12.20 -4.60
N GLU A 105 -2.51 13.37 -4.21
CA GLU A 105 -1.48 14.09 -4.97
C GLU A 105 -0.17 13.30 -5.04
N THR A 106 0.23 12.65 -3.96
CA THR A 106 1.41 11.77 -3.94
C THR A 106 1.21 10.57 -4.85
N PHE A 107 0.04 9.92 -4.82
CA PHE A 107 -0.29 8.83 -5.74
C PHE A 107 -0.25 9.28 -7.21
N ASN A 108 -0.86 10.42 -7.54
CA ASN A 108 -0.82 10.96 -8.90
C ASN A 108 0.61 11.31 -9.34
N ASN A 109 1.44 11.84 -8.45
CA ASN A 109 2.85 12.09 -8.77
C ASN A 109 3.61 10.79 -9.08
N MET A 110 3.27 9.69 -8.42
CA MET A 110 3.88 8.38 -8.69
C MET A 110 3.43 7.83 -10.05
N ILE A 111 2.14 7.94 -10.39
CA ILE A 111 1.56 7.52 -11.68
C ILE A 111 2.20 8.33 -12.81
N ASN A 112 2.25 9.64 -12.68
CA ASN A 112 2.81 10.57 -13.67
C ASN A 112 4.28 10.30 -14.05
N VAL A 113 5.06 9.63 -13.18
CA VAL A 113 6.44 9.24 -13.55
C VAL A 113 6.43 8.22 -14.67
N LEU A 114 5.55 7.20 -14.58
CA LEU A 114 5.49 6.16 -15.60
C LEU A 114 4.95 6.69 -16.93
N GLU A 115 4.01 7.63 -16.89
CA GLU A 115 3.49 8.27 -18.09
C GLU A 115 4.54 9.10 -18.84
N LYS A 116 5.53 9.65 -18.14
CA LYS A 116 6.52 10.59 -18.69
C LYS A 116 7.90 9.99 -18.92
N CYS A 117 8.18 8.80 -18.37
CA CYS A 117 9.50 8.18 -18.52
C CYS A 117 9.62 7.47 -19.88
N GLU A 118 10.84 7.33 -20.37
CA GLU A 118 11.13 6.71 -21.68
C GLU A 118 10.79 5.21 -21.72
N ASN A 119 10.89 4.51 -20.58
CA ASN A 119 10.68 3.08 -20.51
C ASN A 119 9.78 2.70 -19.31
N PRO A 120 8.46 2.95 -19.41
CA PRO A 120 7.53 2.70 -18.31
C PRO A 120 7.47 1.23 -17.88
N PHE A 121 7.61 0.29 -18.81
CA PHE A 121 7.59 -1.16 -18.51
C PHE A 121 8.86 -1.67 -17.82
N ASN A 122 9.90 -0.83 -17.68
CA ASN A 122 11.11 -1.14 -16.92
C ASN A 122 11.34 -0.14 -15.78
N THR A 123 10.29 0.57 -15.35
CA THR A 123 10.37 1.59 -14.31
C THR A 123 9.39 1.30 -13.17
N ILE A 124 9.84 1.50 -11.95
CA ILE A 124 9.03 1.50 -10.73
C ILE A 124 9.11 2.89 -10.11
N SER A 125 7.96 3.51 -9.90
CA SER A 125 7.83 4.76 -9.15
C SER A 125 7.42 4.44 -7.72
N ILE A 126 8.14 4.96 -6.73
CA ILE A 126 7.98 4.56 -5.33
C ILE A 126 8.07 5.76 -4.39
N LEU A 127 7.25 5.76 -3.33
CA LEU A 127 7.38 6.79 -2.29
C LEU A 127 8.76 6.70 -1.65
N ARG A 128 9.51 7.80 -1.69
CA ARG A 128 10.90 7.82 -1.22
C ARG A 128 11.01 7.49 0.27
N ARG A 129 12.15 6.89 0.63
CA ARG A 129 12.57 6.76 2.04
C ARG A 129 13.80 7.63 2.36
N ARG A 130 14.63 7.90 1.37
CA ARG A 130 15.90 8.65 1.56
C ARG A 130 16.21 9.64 0.44
N LYS A 131 15.88 9.33 -0.82
CA LYS A 131 16.29 10.08 -2.00
C LYS A 131 15.12 10.25 -2.96
N THR A 132 15.01 11.43 -3.56
CA THR A 132 14.06 11.74 -4.64
C THR A 132 14.73 11.58 -6.00
N GLY A 133 13.97 11.26 -7.03
CA GLY A 133 14.48 11.06 -8.39
C GLY A 133 15.03 9.67 -8.58
N LEU A 134 15.99 9.51 -9.48
CA LEU A 134 16.59 8.22 -9.79
C LEU A 134 17.28 7.63 -8.56
N LEU A 135 16.88 6.41 -8.18
CA LEU A 135 17.43 5.71 -7.02
C LEU A 135 18.61 4.83 -7.43
N ASP A 136 19.54 4.65 -6.49
CA ASP A 136 20.75 3.83 -6.61
C ASP A 136 20.66 2.53 -5.81
N THR A 137 19.55 2.30 -5.10
CA THR A 137 19.29 1.09 -4.32
C THR A 137 17.80 0.93 -4.07
N ALA A 138 17.35 -0.32 -3.94
CA ALA A 138 16.01 -0.66 -3.47
C ALA A 138 15.97 -1.02 -1.97
N GLU A 139 17.05 -0.79 -1.23
CA GLU A 139 17.14 -1.14 0.19
C GLU A 139 16.18 -0.31 1.06
N GLY A 140 15.37 -1.00 1.89
CA GLY A 140 14.40 -0.37 2.78
C GLY A 140 13.18 0.22 2.08
N LEU A 141 13.00 -0.03 0.78
CA LEU A 141 11.80 0.37 0.05
C LEU A 141 10.62 -0.58 0.32
N GLY A 142 9.40 -0.06 0.13
CA GLY A 142 8.16 -0.78 0.31
C GLY A 142 7.00 -0.02 -0.33
N MET A 143 5.78 -0.36 -0.02
CA MET A 143 4.60 0.38 -0.50
C MET A 143 4.51 1.79 0.13
N PRO A 144 3.86 2.74 -0.56
CA PRO A 144 3.23 2.59 -1.87
C PRO A 144 4.24 2.69 -3.03
N PHE A 145 3.92 2.04 -4.15
CA PHE A 145 4.65 2.16 -5.40
C PHE A 145 3.76 1.88 -6.62
N VAL A 146 4.16 2.35 -7.81
CA VAL A 146 3.54 2.02 -9.09
C VAL A 146 4.51 1.19 -9.91
N ALA A 147 4.04 0.09 -10.49
CA ALA A 147 4.85 -0.84 -11.27
C ALA A 147 4.08 -1.43 -12.45
N PRO A 148 4.77 -1.90 -13.53
CA PRO A 148 4.16 -2.70 -14.56
C PRO A 148 3.64 -4.02 -14.01
N ARG A 149 2.32 -4.26 -14.15
CA ARG A 149 1.60 -5.38 -13.55
C ARG A 149 2.22 -6.75 -13.90
N GLU A 150 2.32 -7.05 -15.19
CA GLU A 150 2.81 -8.36 -15.63
C GLU A 150 4.26 -8.64 -15.22
N ASN A 151 5.09 -7.61 -15.22
CA ASN A 151 6.47 -7.76 -14.80
C ASN A 151 6.56 -7.99 -13.29
N LEU A 152 5.81 -7.23 -12.49
CA LEU A 152 5.76 -7.42 -11.04
C LEU A 152 5.25 -8.82 -10.69
N MET A 153 4.20 -9.31 -11.34
CA MET A 153 3.64 -10.64 -11.12
C MET A 153 4.68 -11.77 -11.29
N LYS A 154 5.57 -11.68 -12.28
CA LYS A 154 6.65 -12.68 -12.49
C LYS A 154 7.59 -12.80 -11.29
N TYR A 155 7.82 -11.71 -10.56
CA TYR A 155 8.66 -11.70 -9.36
C TYR A 155 7.91 -12.13 -8.10
N LEU A 156 6.59 -12.04 -8.10
CA LEU A 156 5.74 -12.44 -6.98
C LEU A 156 5.31 -13.91 -7.07
N GLU A 157 5.37 -14.51 -8.26
CA GLU A 157 4.94 -15.87 -8.50
C GLU A 157 5.73 -16.87 -7.63
N ASN A 158 5.01 -17.68 -6.86
CA ASN A 158 5.54 -18.67 -5.90
C ASN A 158 6.38 -18.06 -4.75
N GLU A 159 6.32 -16.77 -4.53
CA GLU A 159 6.93 -16.13 -3.37
C GLU A 159 5.87 -15.96 -2.25
N ASP A 160 6.25 -16.26 -1.02
CA ASP A 160 5.42 -16.02 0.17
C ASP A 160 6.26 -15.31 1.24
N ASP A 161 6.77 -14.13 0.90
CA ASP A 161 7.73 -13.39 1.71
C ASP A 161 7.37 -11.88 1.76
N ASN A 162 8.23 -11.14 2.41
CA ASN A 162 8.19 -9.68 2.46
C ASN A 162 8.54 -9.08 1.09
N LEU A 163 8.01 -7.90 0.83
CA LEU A 163 8.17 -7.21 -0.45
C LEU A 163 9.61 -6.70 -0.71
N ASN A 164 10.35 -6.30 0.34
CA ASN A 164 11.66 -5.66 0.14
C ASN A 164 12.70 -6.57 -0.55
N PRO A 165 12.82 -7.87 -0.24
CA PRO A 165 13.68 -8.79 -1.01
C PRO A 165 13.31 -8.83 -2.50
N ILE A 166 12.01 -8.82 -2.82
CA ILE A 166 11.51 -8.83 -4.20
C ILE A 166 11.90 -7.54 -4.93
N LEU A 167 11.67 -6.38 -4.32
CA LEU A 167 12.07 -5.10 -4.90
C LEU A 167 13.58 -5.01 -5.14
N ARG A 168 14.41 -5.56 -4.25
CA ARG A 168 15.87 -5.64 -4.45
C ARG A 168 16.24 -6.53 -5.63
N LYS A 169 15.56 -7.66 -5.83
CA LYS A 169 15.76 -8.54 -6.99
C LYS A 169 15.40 -7.83 -8.29
N ILE A 170 14.24 -7.17 -8.34
CA ILE A 170 13.82 -6.36 -9.48
C ILE A 170 14.86 -5.27 -9.80
N PHE A 171 15.38 -4.58 -8.77
CA PHE A 171 16.41 -3.57 -8.93
C PHE A 171 17.72 -4.16 -9.50
N ALA A 172 18.15 -5.31 -8.98
CA ALA A 172 19.36 -6.02 -9.43
C ALA A 172 19.25 -6.50 -10.89
N ASP A 173 18.04 -6.80 -11.36
CA ASP A 173 17.75 -7.18 -12.74
C ASP A 173 17.68 -5.98 -13.71
N GLY A 174 18.01 -4.77 -13.22
CA GLY A 174 18.21 -3.58 -14.04
C GLY A 174 16.97 -2.71 -14.24
N TYR A 175 15.93 -2.89 -13.42
CA TYR A 175 14.79 -1.96 -13.42
C TYR A 175 15.20 -0.59 -12.85
N THR A 176 14.66 0.44 -13.44
CA THR A 176 14.78 1.82 -12.95
C THR A 176 13.84 2.07 -11.78
N PHE A 177 14.35 2.57 -10.67
CA PHE A 177 13.54 3.00 -9.54
C PHE A 177 13.56 4.52 -9.41
N TYR A 178 12.39 5.13 -9.32
CA TYR A 178 12.24 6.58 -9.21
C TYR A 178 11.52 6.95 -7.90
N GLY A 179 12.24 7.63 -7.00
CA GLY A 179 11.73 8.05 -5.70
C GLY A 179 10.90 9.32 -5.77
N ILE A 180 9.66 9.26 -5.31
CA ILE A 180 8.75 10.41 -5.20
C ILE A 180 8.85 11.02 -3.81
N GLU A 181 8.87 12.35 -3.76
CA GLU A 181 8.86 13.09 -2.51
C GLU A 181 7.48 13.09 -1.86
N GLU A 182 7.44 12.84 -0.55
CA GLU A 182 6.24 13.00 0.24
C GLU A 182 5.78 14.46 0.30
N LYS A 183 4.47 14.70 0.32
CA LYS A 183 3.90 16.05 0.53
C LYS A 183 3.97 16.48 1.99
N ASN A 184 3.92 15.53 2.89
CA ASN A 184 4.15 15.75 4.31
C ASN A 184 4.80 14.49 4.95
N LYS A 185 5.50 14.69 6.05
CA LYS A 185 6.26 13.62 6.71
C LYS A 185 5.39 12.46 7.22
N LYS A 186 4.11 12.68 7.47
CA LYS A 186 3.20 11.62 7.92
C LYS A 186 2.93 10.58 6.83
N GLU A 187 3.08 10.93 5.55
CA GLU A 187 2.95 9.97 4.44
C GLU A 187 3.97 8.82 4.50
N LEU A 188 5.06 9.00 5.24
CA LEU A 188 6.09 7.99 5.45
C LEU A 188 5.79 7.04 6.63
N LEU A 189 4.68 7.26 7.35
CA LEU A 189 4.30 6.47 8.52
C LEU A 189 3.29 5.39 8.13
N ASN A 190 3.55 4.17 8.58
CA ASN A 190 2.59 3.07 8.58
C ASN A 190 2.07 2.88 10.00
N ILE A 191 0.79 2.63 10.14
CA ILE A 191 0.19 2.31 11.45
C ILE A 191 0.44 0.82 11.75
N ASN A 192 1.57 0.50 12.38
CA ASN A 192 1.91 -0.86 12.79
C ASN A 192 1.50 -1.15 14.24
N HIS A 193 1.61 -0.13 15.10
CA HIS A 193 1.30 -0.18 16.52
C HIS A 193 0.37 0.97 16.92
N TYR A 194 -0.21 0.88 18.11
CA TYR A 194 -1.10 1.94 18.59
C TYR A 194 -0.40 3.30 18.77
N ASP A 195 0.89 3.30 19.06
CA ASP A 195 1.66 4.54 19.17
C ASP A 195 1.81 5.23 17.80
N ASP A 196 1.99 4.46 16.71
CA ASP A 196 2.01 4.99 15.34
C ASP A 196 0.66 5.66 15.00
N TYR A 197 -0.44 5.00 15.38
CA TYR A 197 -1.78 5.56 15.21
C TYR A 197 -1.93 6.90 15.94
N LEU A 198 -1.47 7.00 17.19
CA LEU A 198 -1.50 8.26 17.95
C LEU A 198 -0.68 9.37 17.30
N ASP A 199 0.43 9.05 16.63
CA ASP A 199 1.26 10.03 15.93
C ASP A 199 0.64 10.49 14.61
N VAL A 200 -0.12 9.61 13.96
CA VAL A 200 -0.82 9.92 12.71
C VAL A 200 -2.04 10.82 12.93
N ILE A 201 -2.80 10.64 14.03
CA ILE A 201 -4.03 11.41 14.32
C ILE A 201 -3.79 12.79 14.95
N LYS A 202 -2.59 13.06 15.47
CA LYS A 202 -2.20 14.39 15.99
C LYS A 202 -1.97 15.37 14.85
#